data_75010f0e681974aee4bcd74e0c1507a1
#
_entry.id   75010f0e681974aee4bcd74e0c1507a1
#
_cell.length_a   1.000
_cell.length_b   1.000
_cell.length_c   1.000
_cell.angle_alpha   90.00
_cell.angle_beta   90.00
_cell.angle_gamma   90.00
#
_symmetry.space_group_name_H-M   'P 1'
#
loop_
_entity.id
_entity.type
_entity.pdbx_description
1 polymer ?
#
loop_
_entity_poly.entity_id
_entity_poly.type
_entity_poly.pdbx_seq_one_letter_code
_entity_poly.pdbx_strand_id
1 'polypeptide(L)'
;RDDVESRGLGDVYKRQVIEASQILGVNQDKIPVWKAMQEKMPSYMLNENGEIREWMWKDLQDNHKHRHASHLFGLYDFHDPLIMGNQDLIEGCKRAINCRMEIRRQDNGGIMAFGMVQLAFAACALGETEMAYDMLVWLGNSYWNNNLVSTHDPKKTFNLDICGGYPSLVMKMMVYSEPGVISLLPCKPVQWKNGTIKGIALRGGILLQELVWHEKEVKATLLSKINQTVKIQLQGIDKQEIALKVGEPVTVVF
;
A
#
# COMPACT_ATOMS: atom_id res chain seq x y z
N ARG A 1 -0.95 20.85 13.15
CA ARG A 1 -1.48 20.42 11.83
C ARG A 1 -1.41 18.90 11.69
N ASP A 2 -0.28 18.29 12.09
CA ASP A 2 -0.05 16.86 11.94
C ASP A 2 -0.92 15.98 12.85
N ASP A 3 -1.40 16.51 13.98
CA ASP A 3 -2.26 15.78 14.94
C ASP A 3 -3.70 15.59 14.46
N VAL A 4 -4.13 16.34 13.47
CA VAL A 4 -5.51 16.34 12.95
C VAL A 4 -5.64 15.60 11.62
N GLU A 5 -4.57 15.57 10.82
CA GLU A 5 -4.58 15.01 9.46
C GLU A 5 -4.39 13.50 9.41
N SER A 6 -3.80 12.88 10.43
CA SER A 6 -3.44 11.48 10.26
C SER A 6 -3.45 10.67 11.55
N ARG A 7 -4.61 10.16 11.91
CA ARG A 7 -4.62 9.01 12.81
C ARG A 7 -3.69 7.91 12.30
N GLY A 8 -3.73 7.63 10.98
CA GLY A 8 -2.96 6.57 10.34
C GLY A 8 -1.48 6.60 10.71
N LEU A 9 -0.80 7.71 10.50
CA LEU A 9 0.64 7.83 10.76
C LEU A 9 0.98 7.69 12.25
N GLY A 10 0.28 8.42 13.11
CA GLY A 10 0.55 8.41 14.55
C GLY A 10 0.26 7.07 15.22
N ASP A 11 -0.85 6.42 14.87
CA ASP A 11 -1.25 5.12 15.43
C ASP A 11 -0.32 3.99 14.95
N VAL A 12 0.04 3.99 13.67
CA VAL A 12 0.95 2.99 13.09
C VAL A 12 2.30 3.01 13.77
N TYR A 13 2.94 4.18 13.88
CA TYR A 13 4.24 4.26 14.54
C TYR A 13 4.17 3.84 16.01
N LYS A 14 3.11 4.18 16.73
CA LYS A 14 2.93 3.73 18.11
C LYS A 14 2.78 2.21 18.21
N ARG A 15 2.01 1.60 17.31
CA ARG A 15 1.90 0.13 17.25
C ARG A 15 3.25 -0.52 16.95
N GLN A 16 3.98 -0.03 15.94
CA GLN A 16 5.29 -0.54 15.58
C GLN A 16 6.31 -0.42 16.72
N VAL A 17 6.33 0.72 17.43
CA VAL A 17 7.22 0.91 18.59
C VAL A 17 6.87 -0.04 19.73
N ILE A 18 5.58 -0.24 20.03
CA ILE A 18 5.14 -1.19 21.05
C ILE A 18 5.55 -2.62 20.67
N GLU A 19 5.23 -3.05 19.45
CA GLU A 19 5.56 -4.38 18.96
C GLU A 19 7.07 -4.63 18.93
N ALA A 20 7.84 -3.69 18.38
CA ALA A 20 9.29 -3.78 18.36
C ALA A 20 9.88 -3.86 19.78
N SER A 21 9.36 -3.08 20.72
CA SER A 21 9.80 -3.12 22.11
C SER A 21 9.48 -4.44 22.80
N GLN A 22 8.33 -5.02 22.50
CA GLN A 22 7.94 -6.36 23.00
C GLN A 22 8.85 -7.45 22.44
N ILE A 23 9.12 -7.43 21.13
CA ILE A 23 9.99 -8.41 20.46
C ILE A 23 11.43 -8.32 20.97
N LEU A 24 11.94 -7.11 21.14
CA LEU A 24 13.32 -6.86 21.58
C LEU A 24 13.51 -6.91 23.09
N GLY A 25 12.44 -6.97 23.87
CA GLY A 25 12.50 -6.95 25.34
C GLY A 25 12.97 -5.62 25.94
N VAL A 26 12.90 -4.50 25.19
CA VAL A 26 13.36 -3.17 25.63
C VAL A 26 12.20 -2.22 25.90
N ASN A 27 12.45 -1.17 26.72
CA ASN A 27 11.46 -0.12 27.04
C ASN A 27 10.07 -0.65 27.50
N GLN A 28 10.05 -1.76 28.19
CA GLN A 28 8.79 -2.41 28.64
C GLN A 28 7.99 -1.49 29.57
N ASP A 29 8.67 -0.65 30.36
CA ASP A 29 8.10 0.37 31.25
C ASP A 29 7.32 1.46 30.50
N LYS A 30 7.65 1.72 29.23
CA LYS A 30 7.02 2.75 28.39
C LYS A 30 5.78 2.24 27.63
N ILE A 31 5.64 0.94 27.46
CA ILE A 31 4.52 0.34 26.70
C ILE A 31 3.16 0.79 27.22
N PRO A 32 2.88 0.81 28.54
CA PRO A 32 1.59 1.30 29.04
C PRO A 32 1.30 2.76 28.66
N VAL A 33 2.32 3.62 28.68
CA VAL A 33 2.19 5.03 28.28
C VAL A 33 1.83 5.14 26.79
N TRP A 34 2.52 4.39 25.93
CA TRP A 34 2.23 4.39 24.49
C TRP A 34 0.85 3.84 24.15
N LYS A 35 0.40 2.79 24.84
CA LYS A 35 -0.97 2.29 24.73
C LYS A 35 -2.01 3.33 25.12
N ALA A 36 -1.81 4.01 26.25
CA ALA A 36 -2.69 5.10 26.69
C ALA A 36 -2.71 6.29 25.69
N MET A 37 -1.61 6.52 24.95
CA MET A 37 -1.59 7.48 23.84
C MET A 37 -2.42 7.01 22.65
N GLN A 38 -2.36 5.72 22.31
CA GLN A 38 -3.17 5.14 21.22
C GLN A 38 -4.67 5.25 21.52
N GLU A 39 -5.09 4.97 22.75
CA GLU A 39 -6.48 5.07 23.17
C GLU A 39 -7.07 6.48 23.02
N LYS A 40 -6.22 7.52 23.04
CA LYS A 40 -6.62 8.92 22.83
C LYS A 40 -6.69 9.31 21.35
N MET A 41 -6.25 8.46 20.43
CA MET A 41 -6.34 8.77 19.02
C MET A 41 -7.78 8.76 18.53
N PRO A 42 -8.19 9.76 17.73
CA PRO A 42 -9.56 9.79 17.21
C PRO A 42 -9.80 8.59 16.27
N SER A 43 -11.03 8.11 16.23
CA SER A 43 -11.42 7.03 15.30
C SER A 43 -11.53 7.54 13.86
N TYR A 44 -11.32 6.67 12.89
CA TYR A 44 -11.68 6.95 11.51
C TYR A 44 -13.16 7.33 11.43
N MET A 45 -13.49 8.31 10.62
CA MET A 45 -14.85 8.81 10.42
C MET A 45 -15.18 8.80 8.93
N LEU A 46 -16.48 8.64 8.64
CA LEU A 46 -17.02 8.86 7.29
C LEU A 46 -17.69 10.24 7.25
N ASN A 47 -17.64 10.88 6.08
CA ASN A 47 -18.39 12.09 5.81
C ASN A 47 -19.85 11.75 5.38
N GLU A 48 -20.65 12.75 5.07
CA GLU A 48 -22.04 12.61 4.63
C GLU A 48 -22.23 11.82 3.33
N ASN A 49 -21.18 11.79 2.48
CA ASN A 49 -21.14 11.01 1.24
C ASN A 49 -20.66 9.57 1.47
N GLY A 50 -20.35 9.19 2.70
CA GLY A 50 -19.82 7.90 3.06
C GLY A 50 -18.36 7.70 2.64
N GLU A 51 -17.59 8.75 2.42
CA GLU A 51 -16.15 8.73 2.16
C GLU A 51 -15.38 8.77 3.46
N ILE A 52 -14.20 8.12 3.53
CA ILE A 52 -13.30 8.32 4.67
C ILE A 52 -12.85 9.77 4.72
N ARG A 53 -12.99 10.40 5.88
CA ARG A 53 -12.70 11.83 6.05
C ARG A 53 -11.22 12.12 5.97
N GLU A 54 -10.89 13.24 5.32
CA GLU A 54 -9.53 13.80 5.32
C GLU A 54 -9.13 14.28 6.73
N TRP A 55 -10.09 14.81 7.48
CA TRP A 55 -9.87 15.37 8.80
C TRP A 55 -10.58 14.57 9.88
N MET A 56 -9.88 14.24 10.96
CA MET A 56 -10.45 13.60 12.16
C MET A 56 -11.21 14.62 13.04
N TRP A 57 -11.50 15.79 12.51
CA TRP A 57 -12.25 16.85 13.17
C TRP A 57 -13.52 17.16 12.38
N LYS A 58 -14.68 16.99 13.03
CA LYS A 58 -15.99 17.01 12.35
C LYS A 58 -16.33 18.35 11.68
N ASP A 59 -15.76 19.46 12.18
CA ASP A 59 -16.07 20.81 11.68
C ASP A 59 -15.17 21.21 10.50
N LEU A 60 -14.17 20.39 10.13
CA LEU A 60 -13.33 20.62 8.97
C LEU A 60 -13.91 19.88 7.76
N GLN A 61 -13.98 20.59 6.63
CA GLN A 61 -14.48 20.05 5.37
C GLN A 61 -13.35 19.37 4.60
N ASP A 62 -13.69 18.26 3.93
CA ASP A 62 -12.77 17.55 3.04
C ASP A 62 -12.45 18.41 1.82
N ASN A 63 -11.17 18.44 1.42
CA ASN A 63 -10.72 19.11 0.22
C ASN A 63 -10.36 18.11 -0.86
N HIS A 64 -11.34 17.68 -1.64
CA HIS A 64 -11.15 16.69 -2.70
C HIS A 64 -10.19 17.14 -3.82
N LYS A 65 -9.94 18.47 -3.94
CA LYS A 65 -8.94 19.03 -4.87
C LYS A 65 -7.53 19.04 -4.29
N HIS A 66 -7.36 18.69 -3.02
CA HIS A 66 -6.04 18.62 -2.42
C HIS A 66 -5.18 17.55 -3.13
N ARG A 67 -3.94 17.94 -3.42
CA ARG A 67 -3.03 17.08 -4.20
C ARG A 67 -2.57 15.82 -3.47
N HIS A 68 -2.56 15.82 -2.14
CA HIS A 68 -2.21 14.66 -1.30
C HIS A 68 -3.46 13.94 -0.79
N ALA A 69 -3.29 12.67 -0.42
CA ALA A 69 -4.33 11.82 0.15
C ALA A 69 -3.88 11.22 1.49
N SER A 70 -3.36 12.07 2.39
CA SER A 70 -2.73 11.66 3.67
C SER A 70 -3.66 10.84 4.58
N HIS A 71 -4.98 11.03 4.49
CA HIS A 71 -5.98 10.25 5.23
C HIS A 71 -6.03 8.77 4.81
N LEU A 72 -5.46 8.43 3.64
CA LEU A 72 -5.31 7.06 3.15
C LEU A 72 -3.96 6.43 3.50
N PHE A 73 -3.12 7.11 4.30
CA PHE A 73 -1.77 6.65 4.66
C PHE A 73 -1.75 5.22 5.22
N GLY A 74 -2.80 4.84 5.96
CA GLY A 74 -2.98 3.48 6.48
C GLY A 74 -3.06 2.37 5.43
N LEU A 75 -3.05 2.73 4.11
CA LEU A 75 -3.11 1.79 2.99
C LEU A 75 -1.90 1.90 2.05
N TYR A 76 -0.86 2.70 2.38
CA TYR A 76 0.28 2.88 1.47
C TYR A 76 1.31 1.74 1.60
N ASP A 77 1.91 1.59 2.78
CA ASP A 77 2.99 0.63 3.01
C ASP A 77 2.60 -0.58 3.84
N PHE A 78 1.49 -0.48 4.54
CA PHE A 78 0.91 -1.52 5.39
C PHE A 78 -0.61 -1.42 5.27
N HIS A 79 -1.28 -2.49 5.67
CA HIS A 79 -2.73 -2.52 5.68
C HIS A 79 -3.21 -2.28 7.12
N ASP A 80 -3.73 -1.08 7.41
CA ASP A 80 -4.22 -0.75 8.74
C ASP A 80 -5.37 -1.70 9.14
N PRO A 81 -5.20 -2.52 10.20
CA PRO A 81 -6.22 -3.48 10.62
C PRO A 81 -7.55 -2.83 10.99
N LEU A 82 -7.54 -1.56 11.40
CA LEU A 82 -8.78 -0.83 11.70
C LEU A 82 -9.58 -0.52 10.43
N ILE A 83 -8.91 -0.24 9.32
CA ILE A 83 -9.56 -0.07 8.01
C ILE A 83 -9.94 -1.43 7.46
N MET A 84 -8.97 -2.37 7.38
CA MET A 84 -9.17 -3.67 6.74
C MET A 84 -10.16 -4.58 7.49
N GLY A 85 -10.37 -4.35 8.78
CA GLY A 85 -11.35 -5.06 9.60
C GLY A 85 -12.76 -4.45 9.58
N ASN A 86 -12.99 -3.36 8.83
CA ASN A 86 -14.25 -2.64 8.81
C ASN A 86 -14.70 -2.35 7.37
N GLN A 87 -15.76 -3.02 6.92
CA GLN A 87 -16.26 -2.92 5.54
C GLN A 87 -16.71 -1.49 5.18
N ASP A 88 -17.30 -0.75 6.11
CA ASP A 88 -17.74 0.62 5.85
C ASP A 88 -16.53 1.55 5.62
N LEU A 89 -15.43 1.35 6.34
CA LEU A 89 -14.21 2.10 6.14
C LEU A 89 -13.51 1.71 4.82
N ILE A 90 -13.51 0.43 4.45
CA ILE A 90 -13.03 -0.04 3.15
C ILE A 90 -13.78 0.68 2.02
N GLU A 91 -15.11 0.64 2.05
CA GLU A 91 -15.93 1.30 1.03
C GLU A 91 -15.78 2.83 1.08
N GLY A 92 -15.61 3.41 2.26
CA GLY A 92 -15.31 4.83 2.43
C GLY A 92 -13.98 5.25 1.79
N CYS A 93 -12.94 4.43 1.91
CA CYS A 93 -11.66 4.63 1.23
C CYS A 93 -11.81 4.56 -0.29
N LYS A 94 -12.53 3.56 -0.82
CA LYS A 94 -12.78 3.42 -2.26
C LYS A 94 -13.52 4.63 -2.82
N ARG A 95 -14.55 5.12 -2.13
CA ARG A 95 -15.29 6.33 -2.52
C ARG A 95 -14.39 7.56 -2.54
N ALA A 96 -13.57 7.76 -1.51
CA ALA A 96 -12.63 8.87 -1.45
C ALA A 96 -11.61 8.84 -2.59
N ILE A 97 -11.10 7.66 -2.98
CA ILE A 97 -10.21 7.50 -4.13
C ILE A 97 -10.94 7.87 -5.43
N ASN A 98 -12.13 7.32 -5.65
CA ASN A 98 -12.93 7.58 -6.84
C ASN A 98 -13.24 9.06 -7.01
N CYS A 99 -13.74 9.73 -5.97
CA CYS A 99 -14.06 11.16 -6.00
C CYS A 99 -12.83 12.00 -6.41
N ARG A 100 -11.66 11.73 -5.81
CA ARG A 100 -10.41 12.43 -6.15
C ARG A 100 -9.95 12.14 -7.58
N MET A 101 -10.14 10.92 -8.08
CA MET A 101 -9.80 10.57 -9.46
C MET A 101 -10.73 11.23 -10.47
N GLU A 102 -12.03 11.36 -10.17
CA GLU A 102 -12.97 12.10 -11.01
C GLU A 102 -12.58 13.57 -11.16
N ILE A 103 -12.23 14.24 -10.04
CA ILE A 103 -11.75 15.61 -10.06
C ILE A 103 -10.47 15.75 -10.88
N ARG A 104 -9.52 14.81 -10.74
CA ARG A 104 -8.29 14.79 -11.53
C ARG A 104 -8.56 14.69 -13.04
N ARG A 105 -9.54 13.89 -13.43
CA ARG A 105 -9.94 13.76 -14.85
C ARG A 105 -10.55 15.06 -15.38
N GLN A 106 -11.35 15.78 -14.58
CA GLN A 106 -11.95 17.06 -14.95
C GLN A 106 -10.89 18.18 -15.13
N ASP A 107 -9.85 18.19 -14.30
CA ASP A 107 -8.76 19.18 -14.36
C ASP A 107 -7.70 18.85 -15.44
N ASN A 108 -8.01 17.99 -16.42
CA ASN A 108 -7.09 17.54 -17.49
C ASN A 108 -5.76 16.97 -16.97
N GLY A 109 -5.76 16.37 -15.81
CA GLY A 109 -4.59 15.74 -15.22
C GLY A 109 -3.56 16.70 -14.64
N GLY A 110 -3.87 17.98 -14.46
CA GLY A 110 -2.96 19.00 -13.95
C GLY A 110 -2.58 18.88 -12.47
N ILE A 111 -2.81 17.73 -11.85
CA ILE A 111 -2.56 17.51 -10.43
C ILE A 111 -1.33 16.62 -10.24
N MET A 112 -0.51 16.99 -9.27
CA MET A 112 0.77 16.38 -8.89
C MET A 112 0.80 14.84 -8.97
N ALA A 113 1.85 14.31 -9.61
CA ALA A 113 2.09 12.88 -9.82
C ALA A 113 2.09 12.07 -8.52
N PHE A 114 2.77 12.55 -7.48
CA PHE A 114 2.89 11.82 -6.21
C PHE A 114 1.53 11.57 -5.53
N GLY A 115 0.61 12.52 -5.60
CA GLY A 115 -0.75 12.31 -5.09
C GLY A 115 -1.48 11.16 -5.80
N MET A 116 -1.22 10.96 -7.11
CA MET A 116 -1.75 9.81 -7.86
C MET A 116 -1.09 8.50 -7.43
N VAL A 117 0.22 8.51 -7.14
CA VAL A 117 0.93 7.34 -6.57
C VAL A 117 0.31 6.94 -5.22
N GLN A 118 0.01 7.92 -4.35
CA GLN A 118 -0.65 7.66 -3.06
C GLN A 118 -2.03 7.00 -3.24
N LEU A 119 -2.85 7.52 -4.14
CA LEU A 119 -4.16 6.93 -4.46
C LEU A 119 -4.04 5.53 -5.03
N ALA A 120 -3.06 5.30 -5.92
CA ALA A 120 -2.82 3.99 -6.52
C ALA A 120 -2.34 2.95 -5.49
N PHE A 121 -1.50 3.35 -4.53
CA PHE A 121 -1.10 2.47 -3.42
C PHE A 121 -2.30 2.06 -2.57
N ALA A 122 -3.17 3.01 -2.23
CA ALA A 122 -4.39 2.71 -1.50
C ALA A 122 -5.34 1.80 -2.29
N ALA A 123 -5.49 2.04 -3.59
CA ALA A 123 -6.28 1.18 -4.47
C ALA A 123 -5.73 -0.26 -4.50
N CYS A 124 -4.40 -0.43 -4.60
CA CYS A 124 -3.75 -1.75 -4.51
C CYS A 124 -4.07 -2.46 -3.18
N ALA A 125 -3.99 -1.75 -2.05
CA ALA A 125 -4.28 -2.31 -0.74
C ALA A 125 -5.73 -2.79 -0.62
N LEU A 126 -6.65 -2.11 -1.31
CA LEU A 126 -8.08 -2.43 -1.32
C LEU A 126 -8.48 -3.46 -2.41
N GLY A 127 -7.51 -3.96 -3.19
CA GLY A 127 -7.77 -4.91 -4.28
C GLY A 127 -8.45 -4.29 -5.51
N GLU A 128 -8.49 -2.95 -5.60
CA GLU A 128 -9.08 -2.21 -6.73
C GLU A 128 -8.12 -2.18 -7.93
N THR A 129 -7.95 -3.34 -8.55
CA THR A 129 -6.92 -3.62 -9.58
C THR A 129 -7.01 -2.69 -10.78
N GLU A 130 -8.19 -2.55 -11.37
CA GLU A 130 -8.37 -1.74 -12.58
C GLU A 130 -8.14 -0.25 -12.28
N MET A 131 -8.56 0.22 -11.11
CA MET A 131 -8.33 1.59 -10.67
C MET A 131 -6.82 1.86 -10.47
N ALA A 132 -6.10 0.94 -9.84
CA ALA A 132 -4.64 1.05 -9.66
C ALA A 132 -3.92 1.00 -11.02
N TYR A 133 -4.37 0.16 -11.93
CA TYR A 133 -3.80 0.04 -13.26
C TYR A 133 -4.06 1.28 -14.13
N ASP A 134 -5.25 1.86 -14.08
CA ASP A 134 -5.56 3.13 -14.73
C ASP A 134 -4.61 4.25 -14.29
N MET A 135 -4.37 4.35 -12.98
CA MET A 135 -3.43 5.32 -12.43
C MET A 135 -1.99 5.03 -12.85
N LEU A 136 -1.57 3.77 -12.89
CA LEU A 136 -0.24 3.36 -13.38
C LEU A 136 -0.04 3.80 -14.84
N VAL A 137 -1.02 3.51 -15.70
CA VAL A 137 -0.99 3.87 -17.13
C VAL A 137 -0.97 5.39 -17.30
N TRP A 138 -1.77 6.10 -16.51
CA TRP A 138 -1.79 7.57 -16.57
C TRP A 138 -0.45 8.17 -16.13
N LEU A 139 0.13 7.70 -15.03
CA LEU A 139 1.46 8.10 -14.57
C LEU A 139 2.52 7.86 -15.64
N GLY A 140 2.51 6.69 -16.28
CA GLY A 140 3.46 6.32 -17.33
C GLY A 140 3.36 7.22 -18.56
N ASN A 141 2.15 7.54 -19.00
CA ASN A 141 1.91 8.30 -20.22
C ASN A 141 2.10 9.81 -20.05
N SER A 142 1.80 10.36 -18.88
CA SER A 142 1.67 11.83 -18.73
C SER A 142 2.83 12.47 -17.96
N TYR A 143 3.48 11.76 -17.05
CA TYR A 143 4.40 12.37 -16.10
C TYR A 143 5.89 12.07 -16.37
N TRP A 144 6.21 11.55 -17.55
CA TRP A 144 7.57 11.32 -18.01
C TRP A 144 7.84 12.07 -19.31
N ASN A 145 8.98 12.70 -19.39
CA ASN A 145 9.48 13.28 -20.64
C ASN A 145 10.13 12.19 -21.51
N ASN A 146 10.37 12.47 -22.79
CA ASN A 146 10.97 11.51 -23.71
C ASN A 146 12.39 11.06 -23.30
N ASN A 147 13.08 11.86 -22.50
CA ASN A 147 14.39 11.53 -21.91
C ASN A 147 14.30 10.82 -20.56
N LEU A 148 13.12 10.31 -20.20
CA LEU A 148 12.82 9.63 -18.93
C LEU A 148 12.96 10.50 -17.68
N VAL A 149 12.99 11.80 -17.81
CA VAL A 149 12.88 12.71 -16.67
C VAL A 149 11.43 12.74 -16.19
N SER A 150 11.23 12.41 -14.94
CA SER A 150 9.93 12.44 -14.28
C SER A 150 9.50 13.86 -13.93
N THR A 151 8.19 14.11 -13.93
CA THR A 151 7.64 15.45 -13.74
C THR A 151 6.58 15.49 -12.65
N HIS A 152 6.48 16.63 -11.97
CA HIS A 152 5.49 16.92 -10.94
C HIS A 152 4.08 17.03 -11.54
N ASP A 153 3.91 17.95 -12.49
CA ASP A 153 2.73 18.06 -13.33
C ASP A 153 3.06 17.52 -14.73
N PRO A 154 2.07 17.17 -15.54
CA PRO A 154 2.33 16.60 -16.86
C PRO A 154 3.29 17.45 -17.71
N LYS A 155 4.46 16.88 -18.00
CA LYS A 155 5.53 17.51 -18.81
C LYS A 155 6.11 18.82 -18.26
N LYS A 156 5.86 19.15 -16.99
CA LYS A 156 6.39 20.34 -16.32
C LYS A 156 7.28 19.91 -15.16
N THR A 157 7.95 20.81 -14.56
CA THR A 157 8.74 20.72 -13.32
C THR A 157 9.23 19.32 -12.95
N PHE A 158 10.53 19.10 -12.90
CA PHE A 158 11.13 17.83 -12.45
C PHE A 158 10.58 17.42 -11.07
N ASN A 159 10.32 16.12 -10.92
CA ASN A 159 9.90 15.55 -9.65
C ASN A 159 10.52 14.17 -9.45
N LEU A 160 11.20 13.99 -8.33
CA LEU A 160 11.86 12.73 -7.99
C LEU A 160 10.89 11.66 -7.44
N ASP A 161 9.75 12.07 -6.87
CA ASP A 161 8.86 11.18 -6.14
C ASP A 161 8.38 9.98 -6.96
N ILE A 162 8.06 10.20 -8.24
CA ILE A 162 7.59 9.11 -9.09
C ILE A 162 8.71 8.20 -9.60
N CYS A 163 9.97 8.60 -9.50
CA CYS A 163 11.10 7.69 -9.80
C CYS A 163 11.11 6.49 -8.85
N GLY A 164 10.71 6.69 -7.59
CA GLY A 164 10.50 5.62 -6.63
C GLY A 164 9.07 5.10 -6.62
N GLY A 165 8.09 5.99 -6.69
CA GLY A 165 6.66 5.67 -6.59
C GLY A 165 6.14 4.78 -7.73
N TYR A 166 6.53 5.06 -8.96
CA TYR A 166 6.09 4.27 -10.12
C TYR A 166 6.57 2.80 -10.07
N PRO A 167 7.87 2.49 -9.91
CA PRO A 167 8.30 1.10 -9.76
C PRO A 167 7.77 0.44 -8.49
N SER A 168 7.60 1.18 -7.39
CA SER A 168 6.99 0.66 -6.18
C SER A 168 5.53 0.26 -6.39
N LEU A 169 4.77 1.02 -7.19
CA LEU A 169 3.41 0.66 -7.57
C LEU A 169 3.38 -0.64 -8.37
N VAL A 170 4.25 -0.77 -9.37
CA VAL A 170 4.38 -2.03 -10.15
C VAL A 170 4.71 -3.20 -9.23
N MET A 171 5.65 -3.03 -8.29
CA MET A 171 5.98 -4.09 -7.33
C MET A 171 4.79 -4.44 -6.42
N LYS A 172 4.07 -3.44 -5.88
CA LYS A 172 2.89 -3.66 -5.03
C LYS A 172 1.75 -4.39 -5.76
N MET A 173 1.60 -4.16 -7.06
CA MET A 173 0.63 -4.90 -7.88
C MET A 173 1.00 -6.38 -8.03
N MET A 174 2.30 -6.72 -7.99
CA MET A 174 2.79 -8.08 -8.15
C MET A 174 3.07 -8.81 -6.84
N VAL A 175 3.52 -8.12 -5.81
CA VAL A 175 3.80 -8.74 -4.52
C VAL A 175 3.63 -7.75 -3.37
N TYR A 176 2.97 -8.20 -2.33
CA TYR A 176 2.89 -7.50 -1.05
C TYR A 176 3.31 -8.45 0.08
N SER A 177 3.94 -7.92 1.12
CA SER A 177 4.34 -8.73 2.27
C SER A 177 4.24 -7.97 3.58
N GLU A 178 3.87 -8.69 4.62
CA GLU A 178 4.01 -8.33 6.02
C GLU A 178 4.79 -9.45 6.74
N PRO A 179 5.31 -9.23 7.96
CA PRO A 179 5.93 -10.32 8.70
C PRO A 179 4.97 -11.52 8.82
N GLY A 180 5.40 -12.69 8.32
CA GLY A 180 4.60 -13.90 8.33
C GLY A 180 3.55 -14.05 7.23
N VAL A 181 3.36 -13.04 6.35
CA VAL A 181 2.38 -13.11 5.25
C VAL A 181 2.99 -12.59 3.94
N ILE A 182 2.78 -13.33 2.87
CA ILE A 182 3.18 -12.95 1.51
C ILE A 182 1.97 -13.07 0.58
N SER A 183 1.63 -11.98 -0.09
CA SER A 183 0.57 -11.95 -1.10
C SER A 183 1.20 -11.88 -2.48
N LEU A 184 0.98 -12.88 -3.30
CA LEU A 184 1.41 -12.96 -4.69
C LEU A 184 0.31 -12.42 -5.61
N LEU A 185 0.69 -11.58 -6.54
CA LEU A 185 -0.19 -10.95 -7.54
C LEU A 185 -1.45 -10.30 -6.95
N PRO A 186 -1.37 -9.58 -5.80
CA PRO A 186 -2.56 -9.10 -5.08
C PRO A 186 -3.39 -8.12 -5.91
N CYS A 187 -2.76 -7.43 -6.86
CA CYS A 187 -3.41 -6.40 -7.68
C CYS A 187 -2.95 -6.48 -9.15
N LYS A 188 -2.79 -7.73 -9.66
CA LYS A 188 -2.34 -7.98 -11.03
C LYS A 188 -3.47 -7.69 -12.03
N PRO A 189 -3.29 -6.73 -12.96
CA PRO A 189 -4.31 -6.45 -13.97
C PRO A 189 -4.43 -7.59 -14.98
N VAL A 190 -5.60 -7.70 -15.62
CA VAL A 190 -5.88 -8.74 -16.61
C VAL A 190 -4.96 -8.66 -17.85
N GLN A 191 -4.43 -7.47 -18.12
CA GLN A 191 -3.50 -7.20 -19.23
C GLN A 191 -2.15 -7.91 -19.05
N TRP A 192 -1.72 -8.18 -17.81
CA TRP A 192 -0.46 -8.87 -17.51
C TRP A 192 -0.67 -10.39 -17.48
N LYS A 193 -0.98 -10.97 -18.63
CA LYS A 193 -1.32 -12.40 -18.77
C LYS A 193 -0.19 -13.32 -18.33
N ASN A 194 1.05 -12.96 -18.60
CA ASN A 194 2.25 -13.68 -18.19
C ASN A 194 3.35 -12.68 -17.83
N GLY A 195 4.31 -13.13 -17.05
CA GLY A 195 5.46 -12.32 -16.68
C GLY A 195 6.37 -12.99 -15.68
N THR A 196 7.45 -12.29 -15.39
CA THR A 196 8.42 -12.69 -14.37
C THR A 196 8.97 -11.46 -13.66
N ILE A 197 9.22 -11.60 -12.36
CA ILE A 197 9.95 -10.60 -11.57
C ILE A 197 10.94 -11.34 -10.67
N LYS A 198 12.11 -10.73 -10.43
CA LYS A 198 13.20 -11.35 -9.66
C LYS A 198 13.80 -10.37 -8.65
N GLY A 199 14.32 -10.92 -7.55
CA GLY A 199 15.16 -10.17 -6.64
C GLY A 199 14.42 -9.18 -5.74
N ILE A 200 13.17 -9.46 -5.35
CA ILE A 200 12.37 -8.57 -4.49
C ILE A 200 12.62 -8.90 -3.02
N ALA A 201 13.09 -7.92 -2.26
CA ALA A 201 13.18 -8.02 -0.81
C ALA A 201 11.79 -7.92 -0.19
N LEU A 202 11.40 -8.94 0.57
CA LEU A 202 10.15 -9.01 1.30
C LEU A 202 10.39 -8.80 2.80
N ARG A 203 9.34 -8.40 3.52
CA ARG A 203 9.38 -8.27 4.98
C ARG A 203 9.62 -9.63 5.65
N GLY A 204 10.20 -9.61 6.84
CA GLY A 204 10.61 -10.84 7.55
C GLY A 204 11.94 -11.43 7.06
N GLY A 205 12.77 -10.65 6.36
CA GLY A 205 14.09 -11.11 5.89
C GLY A 205 14.02 -12.17 4.79
N ILE A 206 13.02 -12.10 3.94
CA ILE A 206 12.79 -13.02 2.83
C ILE A 206 13.18 -12.34 1.52
N LEU A 207 13.81 -13.09 0.62
CA LEU A 207 14.05 -12.72 -0.76
C LEU A 207 13.12 -13.53 -1.65
N LEU A 208 12.26 -12.86 -2.41
CA LEU A 208 11.59 -13.45 -3.56
C LEU A 208 12.61 -13.50 -4.69
N GLN A 209 13.24 -14.67 -4.86
CA GLN A 209 14.25 -14.86 -5.90
C GLN A 209 13.64 -14.74 -7.31
N GLU A 210 12.46 -15.34 -7.48
CA GLU A 210 11.73 -15.29 -8.73
C GLU A 210 10.23 -15.51 -8.48
N LEU A 211 9.40 -14.73 -9.17
CA LEU A 211 7.97 -14.95 -9.34
C LEU A 211 7.70 -15.02 -10.85
N VAL A 212 7.14 -16.13 -11.28
CA VAL A 212 6.71 -16.35 -12.67
C VAL A 212 5.21 -16.62 -12.66
N TRP A 213 4.49 -16.00 -13.58
CA TRP A 213 3.07 -16.29 -13.77
C TRP A 213 2.73 -16.47 -15.25
N HIS A 214 1.86 -17.41 -15.50
CA HIS A 214 1.22 -17.69 -16.76
C HIS A 214 -0.28 -17.84 -16.53
N GLU A 215 -1.08 -18.02 -17.58
CA GLU A 215 -2.54 -18.11 -17.47
C GLU A 215 -3.04 -19.20 -16.50
N LYS A 216 -2.27 -20.27 -16.33
CA LYS A 216 -2.67 -21.47 -15.56
C LYS A 216 -1.75 -21.82 -14.40
N GLU A 217 -0.66 -21.12 -14.22
CA GLU A 217 0.34 -21.46 -13.20
C GLU A 217 1.00 -20.19 -12.66
N VAL A 218 1.17 -20.13 -11.36
CA VAL A 218 1.99 -19.13 -10.67
C VAL A 218 3.03 -19.86 -9.84
N LYS A 219 4.31 -19.52 -10.05
CA LYS A 219 5.44 -20.11 -9.35
C LYS A 219 6.26 -19.04 -8.67
N ALA A 220 6.52 -19.21 -7.36
CA ALA A 220 7.34 -18.31 -6.58
C ALA A 220 8.46 -19.07 -5.87
N THR A 221 9.70 -18.60 -6.00
CA THR A 221 10.88 -19.14 -5.29
C THR A 221 11.32 -18.15 -4.23
N LEU A 222 11.32 -18.59 -2.99
CA LEU A 222 11.60 -17.81 -1.79
C LEU A 222 12.89 -18.30 -1.12
N LEU A 223 13.68 -17.36 -0.61
CA LEU A 223 14.87 -17.63 0.21
C LEU A 223 14.76 -16.83 1.51
N SER A 224 14.83 -17.49 2.65
CA SER A 224 14.73 -16.83 3.94
C SER A 224 16.10 -16.70 4.63
N LYS A 225 16.30 -15.58 5.35
CA LYS A 225 17.48 -15.34 6.19
C LYS A 225 17.35 -15.92 7.58
N ILE A 226 16.15 -16.38 7.97
CA ILE A 226 15.86 -16.98 9.29
C ILE A 226 14.91 -18.18 9.10
N ASN A 227 14.89 -19.09 10.06
CA ASN A 227 13.88 -20.13 10.11
C ASN A 227 12.55 -19.51 10.52
N GLN A 228 11.51 -19.65 9.69
CA GLN A 228 10.19 -19.10 9.96
C GLN A 228 9.11 -19.81 9.16
N THR A 229 7.88 -19.68 9.60
CA THR A 229 6.70 -20.13 8.84
C THR A 229 5.97 -18.91 8.32
N VAL A 230 5.58 -18.96 7.05
CA VAL A 230 4.85 -17.87 6.40
C VAL A 230 3.58 -18.39 5.74
N LYS A 231 2.55 -17.56 5.72
CA LYS A 231 1.33 -17.76 4.93
C LYS A 231 1.52 -17.10 3.58
N ILE A 232 1.39 -17.89 2.51
CA ILE A 232 1.44 -17.37 1.15
C ILE A 232 0.03 -17.43 0.58
N GLN A 233 -0.42 -16.34 -0.03
CA GLN A 233 -1.72 -16.25 -0.67
C GLN A 233 -1.58 -15.75 -2.11
N LEU A 234 -2.35 -16.34 -3.02
CA LEU A 234 -2.45 -15.90 -4.40
C LEU A 234 -3.75 -15.13 -4.59
N GLN A 235 -3.64 -13.86 -5.02
CA GLN A 235 -4.80 -12.98 -5.27
C GLN A 235 -5.82 -12.94 -4.10
N GLY A 236 -5.32 -13.16 -2.87
CA GLY A 236 -6.15 -13.17 -1.66
C GLY A 236 -7.03 -14.42 -1.45
N ILE A 237 -7.02 -15.38 -2.39
CA ILE A 237 -7.95 -16.53 -2.40
C ILE A 237 -7.28 -17.78 -1.84
N ASP A 238 -6.24 -18.27 -2.52
CA ASP A 238 -5.56 -19.50 -2.13
C ASP A 238 -4.48 -19.22 -1.06
N LYS A 239 -4.52 -19.96 0.03
CA LYS A 239 -3.57 -19.80 1.16
C LYS A 239 -2.83 -21.11 1.41
N GLN A 240 -1.50 -21.01 1.44
CA GLN A 240 -0.61 -22.10 1.83
C GLN A 240 0.25 -21.65 3.01
N GLU A 241 0.49 -22.54 3.96
CA GLU A 241 1.41 -22.31 5.08
C GLU A 241 2.70 -23.06 4.81
N ILE A 242 3.84 -22.37 4.80
CA ILE A 242 5.13 -22.90 4.35
C ILE A 242 6.20 -22.60 5.38
N ALA A 243 6.92 -23.65 5.78
CA ALA A 243 8.12 -23.53 6.59
C ALA A 243 9.31 -23.19 5.71
N LEU A 244 9.97 -22.08 6.01
CA LEU A 244 11.20 -21.62 5.37
C LEU A 244 12.36 -21.89 6.31
N LYS A 245 13.41 -22.55 5.81
CA LYS A 245 14.67 -22.74 6.50
C LYS A 245 15.70 -21.74 5.99
N VAL A 246 16.58 -21.32 6.88
CA VAL A 246 17.63 -20.35 6.55
C VAL A 246 18.51 -20.87 5.41
N GLY A 247 18.64 -20.08 4.36
CA GLY A 247 19.51 -20.38 3.21
C GLY A 247 19.00 -21.46 2.26
N GLU A 248 17.87 -22.11 2.53
CA GLU A 248 17.28 -23.12 1.64
C GLU A 248 16.20 -22.46 0.75
N PRO A 249 16.33 -22.47 -0.60
CA PRO A 249 15.27 -22.01 -1.48
C PRO A 249 14.04 -22.91 -1.42
N VAL A 250 12.87 -22.32 -1.33
CA VAL A 250 11.59 -23.04 -1.39
C VAL A 250 10.78 -22.50 -2.56
N THR A 251 10.29 -23.40 -3.41
CA THR A 251 9.42 -23.05 -4.53
C THR A 251 7.98 -23.47 -4.23
N VAL A 252 7.06 -22.55 -4.38
CA VAL A 252 5.61 -22.80 -4.31
C VAL A 252 4.98 -22.63 -5.67
N VAL A 253 3.94 -23.42 -5.91
CA VAL A 253 3.20 -23.45 -7.19
C VAL A 253 1.70 -23.38 -6.87
N PHE A 254 0.98 -22.49 -7.59
CA PHE A 254 -0.47 -22.35 -7.56
C PHE A 254 -1.06 -22.59 -8.93
#